data_b1e9da1944072c9cfac02c405abea093
#
_entry.id   b1e9da1944072c9cfac02c405abea093
#
_cell.length_a   1.000
_cell.length_b   1.000
_cell.length_c   1.000
_cell.angle_alpha   90.00
_cell.angle_beta   90.00
_cell.angle_gamma   90.00
#
_symmetry.space_group_name_H-M   'P 1'
#
loop_
_entity.id
_entity.type
_entity.pdbx_description
1 polymer ?
#
loop_
_entity_poly.entity_id
_entity_poly.type
_entity_poly.pdbx_seq_one_letter_code
_entity_poly.pdbx_strand_id
1 'polypeptide(L)'
;SILCDDYMALKDMTDLVFSNGAKSPIYLYRTLNYSGQKKAQGFLNSCAKHGIDSSKNTLFAAPEGLHKACAVLEQLDAKGISFDCVLAADDELAAGAVKYALKRQLRIPEDFQITGYNNSVLASCSTPEITTIDNRVEYMCVTAVSQMMQVFQKEFPPSRTMFSGSIIKKQTTK
;
A
#
# COMPACT_ATOMS: atom_id res chain seq x y z
N SER A 1 18.31 2.64 -14.15
CA SER A 1 16.97 2.74 -13.54
C SER A 1 17.07 2.83 -12.02
N ILE A 2 16.21 3.64 -11.41
CA ILE A 2 16.10 3.82 -9.95
C ILE A 2 14.71 3.40 -9.54
N LEU A 3 14.60 2.48 -8.58
CA LEU A 3 13.36 1.81 -8.21
C LEU A 3 13.24 1.67 -6.68
N CYS A 4 12.01 1.58 -6.18
CA CYS A 4 11.73 1.01 -4.86
C CYS A 4 11.45 -0.49 -5.00
N ASP A 5 11.81 -1.28 -4.00
CA ASP A 5 11.41 -2.69 -3.92
C ASP A 5 9.95 -2.80 -3.44
N ASP A 6 9.05 -2.48 -4.36
CA ASP A 6 7.61 -2.52 -4.12
C ASP A 6 7.09 -3.91 -3.72
N TYR A 7 7.75 -4.97 -4.22
CA TYR A 7 7.38 -6.34 -3.89
C TYR A 7 7.63 -6.65 -2.40
N MET A 8 8.87 -6.40 -1.94
CA MET A 8 9.21 -6.65 -0.54
C MET A 8 8.45 -5.74 0.40
N ALA A 9 8.29 -4.45 0.03
CA ALA A 9 7.56 -3.48 0.84
C ALA A 9 6.10 -3.92 1.12
N LEU A 10 5.36 -4.33 0.08
CA LEU A 10 3.98 -4.83 0.25
C LEU A 10 3.91 -6.20 0.93
N LYS A 11 4.86 -7.07 0.64
CA LYS A 11 4.95 -8.37 1.32
C LYS A 11 5.12 -8.20 2.83
N ASP A 12 6.07 -7.35 3.25
CA ASP A 12 6.36 -7.12 4.68
C ASP A 12 5.19 -6.40 5.37
N MET A 13 4.54 -5.43 4.70
CA MET A 13 3.33 -4.78 5.21
C MET A 13 2.18 -5.80 5.37
N THR A 14 2.03 -6.72 4.43
CA THR A 14 1.00 -7.77 4.50
C THR A 14 1.30 -8.76 5.62
N ASP A 15 2.55 -9.17 5.78
CA ASP A 15 2.99 -10.01 6.90
C ASP A 15 2.73 -9.31 8.25
N LEU A 16 2.95 -7.98 8.34
CA LEU A 16 2.64 -7.19 9.53
C LEU A 16 1.15 -7.24 9.90
N VAL A 17 0.23 -6.98 8.96
CA VAL A 17 -1.20 -6.98 9.28
C VAL A 17 -1.70 -8.38 9.66
N PHE A 18 -1.15 -9.45 9.08
CA PHE A 18 -1.43 -10.80 9.54
C PHE A 18 -0.93 -11.05 10.96
N SER A 19 0.28 -10.61 11.30
CA SER A 19 0.81 -10.72 12.67
C SER A 19 -0.05 -9.95 13.69
N ASN A 20 -0.72 -8.90 13.24
CA ASN A 20 -1.69 -8.12 14.01
C ASN A 20 -3.10 -8.75 14.03
N GLY A 21 -3.29 -9.93 13.45
CA GLY A 21 -4.53 -10.71 13.52
C GLY A 21 -5.53 -10.46 12.39
N ALA A 22 -5.16 -9.81 11.29
CA ALA A 22 -6.01 -9.75 10.09
C ALA A 22 -6.27 -11.15 9.54
N LYS A 23 -7.50 -11.40 9.10
CA LYS A 23 -7.95 -12.72 8.60
C LYS A 23 -8.39 -12.69 7.14
N SER A 24 -8.86 -11.55 6.69
CA SER A 24 -9.45 -11.37 5.36
C SER A 24 -8.96 -10.05 4.73
N PRO A 25 -7.64 -9.89 4.50
CA PRO A 25 -7.13 -8.67 3.91
C PRO A 25 -7.51 -8.57 2.43
N ILE A 26 -7.78 -7.35 1.98
CA ILE A 26 -7.92 -7.01 0.56
C ILE A 26 -6.91 -5.96 0.16
N TYR A 27 -6.56 -5.93 -1.13
CA TYR A 27 -5.67 -4.94 -1.71
C TYR A 27 -6.40 -4.05 -2.71
N LEU A 28 -6.41 -2.74 -2.45
CA LEU A 28 -6.92 -1.72 -3.37
C LEU A 28 -5.78 -1.16 -4.22
N TYR A 29 -5.96 -1.17 -5.55
CA TYR A 29 -4.97 -0.63 -6.49
C TYR A 29 -5.60 0.29 -7.53
N ARG A 30 -4.82 1.21 -8.10
CA ARG A 30 -5.25 2.07 -9.22
C ARG A 30 -4.97 1.43 -10.56
N THR A 31 -3.73 1.03 -10.77
CA THR A 31 -3.23 0.46 -12.02
C THR A 31 -2.28 -0.69 -11.73
N LEU A 32 -2.17 -1.62 -12.66
CA LEU A 32 -1.20 -2.71 -12.63
C LEU A 32 -0.03 -2.43 -13.59
N ASN A 33 0.53 -1.22 -13.54
CA ASN A 33 1.83 -0.95 -14.16
C ASN A 33 2.94 -1.75 -13.44
N TYR A 34 4.21 -1.58 -13.81
CA TYR A 34 5.31 -2.38 -13.24
C TYR A 34 5.33 -2.33 -11.69
N SER A 35 5.24 -1.15 -11.09
CA SER A 35 5.17 -0.98 -9.63
C SER A 35 3.91 -1.64 -9.05
N GLY A 36 2.74 -1.38 -9.65
CA GLY A 36 1.47 -1.97 -9.22
C GLY A 36 1.46 -3.49 -9.27
N GLN A 37 2.06 -4.11 -10.31
CA GLN A 37 2.21 -5.56 -10.39
C GLN A 37 3.12 -6.10 -9.30
N LYS A 38 4.24 -5.44 -8.99
CA LYS A 38 5.16 -5.84 -7.92
C LYS A 38 4.50 -5.76 -6.56
N LYS A 39 3.77 -4.68 -6.27
CA LYS A 39 2.97 -4.52 -5.06
C LYS A 39 1.93 -5.65 -4.94
N ALA A 40 1.11 -5.86 -5.96
CA ALA A 40 0.10 -6.93 -5.97
C ALA A 40 0.73 -8.31 -5.75
N GLN A 41 1.86 -8.61 -6.39
CA GLN A 41 2.56 -9.88 -6.22
C GLN A 41 3.07 -10.06 -4.78
N GLY A 42 3.62 -9.00 -4.15
CA GLY A 42 4.05 -9.03 -2.74
C GLY A 42 2.89 -9.37 -1.80
N PHE A 43 1.74 -8.69 -1.98
CA PHE A 43 0.50 -8.96 -1.25
C PHE A 43 0.04 -10.42 -1.43
N LEU A 44 -0.11 -10.89 -2.67
CA LEU A 44 -0.60 -12.24 -2.98
C LEU A 44 0.31 -13.33 -2.41
N ASN A 45 1.62 -13.16 -2.50
CA ASN A 45 2.57 -14.15 -1.97
C ASN A 45 2.53 -14.21 -0.43
N SER A 46 2.33 -13.07 0.26
CA SER A 46 2.12 -13.09 1.70
C SER A 46 0.77 -13.74 2.06
N CYS A 47 -0.31 -13.44 1.34
CA CYS A 47 -1.61 -14.10 1.52
C CYS A 47 -1.48 -15.63 1.40
N ALA A 48 -0.82 -16.12 0.35
CA ALA A 48 -0.61 -17.55 0.14
C ALA A 48 0.20 -18.20 1.27
N LYS A 49 1.25 -17.52 1.75
CA LYS A 49 2.05 -17.97 2.91
C LYS A 49 1.20 -18.12 4.18
N HIS A 50 0.21 -17.25 4.36
CA HIS A 50 -0.72 -17.27 5.51
C HIS A 50 -2.00 -18.10 5.26
N GLY A 51 -2.03 -18.89 4.17
CA GLY A 51 -3.13 -19.83 3.88
C GLY A 51 -4.40 -19.17 3.33
N ILE A 52 -4.33 -17.91 2.88
CA ILE A 52 -5.43 -17.23 2.22
C ILE A 52 -5.42 -17.59 0.74
N ASP A 53 -6.53 -18.14 0.24
CA ASP A 53 -6.73 -18.33 -1.19
C ASP A 53 -6.94 -17.00 -1.89
N SER A 54 -5.85 -16.50 -2.48
CA SER A 54 -5.83 -15.21 -3.20
C SER A 54 -6.40 -15.29 -4.62
N SER A 55 -6.90 -16.45 -5.05
CA SER A 55 -7.47 -16.63 -6.40
C SER A 55 -8.79 -15.88 -6.58
N LYS A 56 -9.47 -15.50 -5.49
CA LYS A 56 -10.80 -14.87 -5.52
C LYS A 56 -10.91 -13.72 -4.52
N ASN A 57 -11.40 -12.57 -5.02
CA ASN A 57 -11.87 -11.45 -4.18
C ASN A 57 -10.84 -10.85 -3.20
N THR A 58 -9.57 -10.75 -3.61
CA THR A 58 -8.54 -10.11 -2.79
C THR A 58 -7.94 -8.85 -3.44
N LEU A 59 -8.03 -8.70 -4.76
CA LEU A 59 -7.51 -7.55 -5.50
C LEU A 59 -8.65 -6.75 -6.14
N PHE A 60 -8.74 -5.46 -5.82
CA PHE A 60 -9.80 -4.60 -6.34
C PHE A 60 -9.23 -3.31 -6.90
N ALA A 61 -9.65 -2.99 -8.14
CA ALA A 61 -9.34 -1.71 -8.75
C ALA A 61 -10.20 -0.61 -8.13
N ALA A 62 -9.57 0.49 -7.75
CA ALA A 62 -10.24 1.69 -7.28
C ALA A 62 -9.81 2.89 -8.12
N PRO A 63 -10.76 3.67 -8.69
CA PRO A 63 -10.45 4.89 -9.39
C PRO A 63 -9.77 5.91 -8.47
N GLU A 64 -9.06 6.87 -9.07
CA GLU A 64 -8.47 7.99 -8.34
C GLU A 64 -9.53 8.79 -7.56
N GLY A 65 -9.18 9.14 -6.33
CA GLY A 65 -10.00 9.92 -5.42
C GLY A 65 -10.50 9.15 -4.20
N LEU A 66 -10.30 9.75 -3.04
CA LEU A 66 -10.69 9.23 -1.72
C LEU A 66 -12.16 8.79 -1.66
N HIS A 67 -13.07 9.61 -2.23
CA HIS A 67 -14.51 9.28 -2.23
C HIS A 67 -14.82 8.05 -3.09
N LYS A 68 -14.11 7.86 -4.20
CA LYS A 68 -14.31 6.72 -5.09
C LYS A 68 -13.76 5.44 -4.46
N ALA A 69 -12.63 5.52 -3.75
CA ALA A 69 -12.11 4.38 -2.98
C ALA A 69 -13.11 3.94 -1.89
N CYS A 70 -13.68 4.90 -1.14
CA CYS A 70 -14.75 4.61 -0.18
C CYS A 70 -15.95 3.94 -0.85
N ALA A 71 -16.43 4.43 -1.99
CA ALA A 71 -17.56 3.87 -2.71
C ALA A 71 -17.29 2.43 -3.22
N VAL A 72 -16.06 2.13 -3.63
CA VAL A 72 -15.66 0.75 -4.00
C VAL A 72 -15.82 -0.18 -2.80
N LEU A 73 -15.35 0.20 -1.61
CA LEU A 73 -15.49 -0.62 -0.40
C LEU A 73 -16.96 -0.80 0.01
N GLU A 74 -17.79 0.24 -0.12
CA GLU A 74 -19.24 0.14 0.10
C GLU A 74 -19.90 -0.85 -0.88
N GLN A 75 -19.46 -0.89 -2.14
CA GLN A 75 -19.95 -1.84 -3.13
C GLN A 75 -19.50 -3.29 -2.84
N LEU A 76 -18.27 -3.48 -2.36
CA LEU A 76 -17.75 -4.81 -1.99
C LEU A 76 -18.56 -5.37 -0.79
N ASP A 77 -18.78 -4.55 0.21
CA ASP A 77 -19.59 -4.89 1.38
C ASP A 77 -21.05 -5.23 0.98
N ALA A 78 -21.67 -4.41 0.12
CA ALA A 78 -23.02 -4.67 -0.40
C ALA A 78 -23.12 -5.98 -1.21
N LYS A 79 -22.02 -6.45 -1.81
CA LYS A 79 -21.93 -7.75 -2.49
C LYS A 79 -21.65 -8.93 -1.54
N GLY A 80 -21.56 -8.68 -0.23
CA GLY A 80 -21.27 -9.71 0.76
C GLY A 80 -19.82 -10.16 0.82
N ILE A 81 -18.87 -9.38 0.25
CA ILE A 81 -17.44 -9.66 0.35
C ILE A 81 -16.99 -9.21 1.74
N SER A 82 -16.58 -10.16 2.58
CA SER A 82 -16.10 -9.89 3.92
C SER A 82 -14.61 -9.56 3.88
N PHE A 83 -14.22 -8.48 4.55
CA PHE A 83 -12.82 -8.08 4.73
C PHE A 83 -12.64 -7.32 6.06
N ASP A 84 -11.52 -7.53 6.73
CA ASP A 84 -11.14 -6.93 8.01
C ASP A 84 -9.89 -6.07 7.93
N CYS A 85 -9.27 -6.02 6.75
CA CYS A 85 -8.09 -5.22 6.51
C CYS A 85 -8.03 -4.75 5.06
N VAL A 86 -7.65 -3.48 4.86
CA VAL A 86 -7.39 -2.90 3.54
C VAL A 86 -5.94 -2.48 3.44
N LEU A 87 -5.20 -3.12 2.52
CA LEU A 87 -3.94 -2.59 2.05
C LEU A 87 -4.20 -1.75 0.79
N ALA A 88 -3.71 -0.53 0.77
CA ALA A 88 -3.93 0.39 -0.33
C ALA A 88 -2.62 0.70 -1.07
N ALA A 89 -2.70 0.81 -2.39
CA ALA A 89 -1.55 1.11 -3.25
C ALA A 89 -0.97 2.52 -3.03
N ASP A 90 -1.74 3.40 -2.40
CA ASP A 90 -1.33 4.73 -1.97
C ASP A 90 -2.18 5.24 -0.80
N ASP A 91 -1.73 6.36 -0.20
CA ASP A 91 -2.38 6.94 0.99
C ASP A 91 -3.74 7.58 0.69
N GLU A 92 -4.02 7.97 -0.55
CA GLU A 92 -5.33 8.50 -0.91
C GLU A 92 -6.40 7.40 -0.91
N LEU A 93 -6.09 6.23 -1.45
CA LEU A 93 -6.97 5.06 -1.36
C LEU A 93 -7.15 4.62 0.09
N ALA A 94 -6.07 4.66 0.89
CA ALA A 94 -6.13 4.35 2.32
C ALA A 94 -7.02 5.34 3.09
N ALA A 95 -6.95 6.65 2.79
CA ALA A 95 -7.85 7.64 3.37
C ALA A 95 -9.31 7.38 2.98
N GLY A 96 -9.56 6.86 1.77
CA GLY A 96 -10.88 6.35 1.38
C GLY A 96 -11.35 5.18 2.22
N ALA A 97 -10.45 4.27 2.59
CA ALA A 97 -10.75 3.16 3.49
C ALA A 97 -11.03 3.64 4.94
N VAL A 98 -10.30 4.64 5.43
CA VAL A 98 -10.62 5.29 6.73
C VAL A 98 -12.03 5.86 6.70
N LYS A 99 -12.38 6.59 5.63
CA LYS A 99 -13.74 7.15 5.47
C LYS A 99 -14.82 6.06 5.44
N TYR A 100 -14.58 4.94 4.75
CA TYR A 100 -15.47 3.79 4.75
C TYR A 100 -15.66 3.22 6.16
N ALA A 101 -14.57 2.95 6.88
CA ALA A 101 -14.62 2.38 8.22
C ALA A 101 -15.38 3.29 9.20
N LEU A 102 -15.16 4.61 9.16
CA LEU A 102 -15.88 5.58 9.99
C LEU A 102 -17.38 5.60 9.67
N LYS A 103 -17.78 5.55 8.40
CA LYS A 103 -19.21 5.45 8.02
C LYS A 103 -19.87 4.17 8.54
N ARG A 104 -19.12 3.07 8.58
CA ARG A 104 -19.58 1.76 9.09
C ARG A 104 -19.43 1.61 10.58
N GLN A 105 -18.93 2.65 11.30
CA GLN A 105 -18.67 2.65 12.74
C GLN A 105 -17.73 1.52 13.19
N LEU A 106 -16.80 1.11 12.33
CA LEU A 106 -15.77 0.14 12.63
C LEU A 106 -14.66 0.79 13.47
N ARG A 107 -14.21 0.11 14.51
CA ARG A 107 -13.08 0.59 15.32
C ARG A 107 -11.77 0.33 14.59
N ILE A 108 -11.01 1.39 14.39
CA ILE A 108 -9.68 1.33 13.77
C ILE A 108 -8.66 1.52 14.91
N PRO A 109 -7.70 0.62 15.10
CA PRO A 109 -7.39 -0.59 14.32
C PRO A 109 -8.04 -1.89 14.82
N GLU A 110 -8.88 -1.86 15.86
CA GLU A 110 -9.33 -3.06 16.58
C GLU A 110 -10.12 -4.02 15.69
N ASP A 111 -11.11 -3.50 14.96
CA ASP A 111 -11.98 -4.27 14.08
C ASP A 111 -11.53 -4.24 12.63
N PHE A 112 -10.80 -3.16 12.23
CA PHE A 112 -10.48 -2.90 10.84
C PHE A 112 -9.12 -2.23 10.71
N GLN A 113 -8.16 -2.93 10.08
CA GLN A 113 -6.82 -2.39 9.84
C GLN A 113 -6.73 -1.76 8.45
N ILE A 114 -5.93 -0.68 8.33
CA ILE A 114 -5.76 0.04 7.08
C ILE A 114 -4.28 0.38 6.91
N THR A 115 -3.75 0.16 5.71
CA THR A 115 -2.39 0.58 5.36
C THR A 115 -2.36 1.34 4.05
N GLY A 116 -1.48 2.32 3.96
CA GLY A 116 -1.22 3.12 2.78
C GLY A 116 0.16 2.88 2.17
N TYR A 117 0.54 3.74 1.24
CA TYR A 117 1.82 3.72 0.54
C TYR A 117 2.19 5.15 0.13
N ASN A 118 3.47 5.48 0.13
CA ASN A 118 4.16 6.73 -0.19
C ASN A 118 4.48 7.64 1.01
N ASN A 119 3.93 7.40 2.21
CA ASN A 119 4.10 8.27 3.37
C ASN A 119 3.83 9.76 3.03
N SER A 120 2.76 9.98 2.30
CA SER A 120 2.35 11.32 1.87
C SER A 120 1.72 12.12 3.03
N VAL A 121 1.49 13.41 2.80
CA VAL A 121 0.78 14.27 3.76
C VAL A 121 -0.59 13.71 4.16
N LEU A 122 -1.27 12.98 3.28
CA LEU A 122 -2.57 12.38 3.56
C LEU A 122 -2.48 11.32 4.67
N ALA A 123 -1.37 10.59 4.75
CA ALA A 123 -1.19 9.61 5.82
C ALA A 123 -1.14 10.25 7.22
N SER A 124 -0.63 11.47 7.33
CA SER A 124 -0.54 12.22 8.59
C SER A 124 -1.75 13.14 8.85
N CYS A 125 -2.44 13.59 7.79
CA CYS A 125 -3.63 14.42 7.94
C CYS A 125 -4.92 13.61 8.18
N SER A 126 -4.88 12.29 8.00
CA SER A 126 -6.01 11.42 8.33
C SER A 126 -6.19 11.28 9.84
N THR A 127 -7.42 11.02 10.27
CA THR A 127 -7.75 10.71 11.66
C THR A 127 -8.59 9.44 11.66
N PRO A 128 -8.05 8.30 12.18
CA PRO A 128 -6.68 8.09 12.68
C PRO A 128 -5.58 8.23 11.61
N GLU A 129 -4.34 8.52 12.02
CA GLU A 129 -3.19 8.59 11.12
C GLU A 129 -2.87 7.21 10.50
N ILE A 130 -2.61 7.20 9.19
CA ILE A 130 -2.49 5.96 8.41
C ILE A 130 -1.07 5.38 8.51
N THR A 131 -0.98 4.12 8.94
CA THR A 131 0.23 3.30 8.77
C THR A 131 0.53 3.16 7.28
N THR A 132 1.75 3.48 6.86
CA THR A 132 2.09 3.59 5.44
C THR A 132 3.51 3.08 5.16
N ILE A 133 3.85 2.94 3.89
CA ILE A 133 5.22 2.65 3.45
C ILE A 133 5.87 3.94 2.94
N ASP A 134 7.01 4.30 3.51
CA ASP A 134 7.92 5.28 2.94
C ASP A 134 8.73 4.60 1.81
N ASN A 135 8.47 4.99 0.59
CA ASN A 135 9.14 4.45 -0.61
C ASN A 135 10.47 5.14 -0.95
N ARG A 136 10.98 5.98 -0.06
CA ARG A 136 12.28 6.67 -0.20
C ARG A 136 12.39 7.59 -1.41
N VAL A 137 11.28 8.21 -1.84
CA VAL A 137 11.23 9.03 -3.06
C VAL A 137 12.27 10.16 -3.05
N GLU A 138 12.54 10.78 -1.91
CA GLU A 138 13.56 11.84 -1.80
C GLU A 138 14.97 11.32 -2.15
N TYR A 139 15.35 10.16 -1.59
CA TYR A 139 16.62 9.52 -1.91
C TYR A 139 16.70 9.08 -3.36
N MET A 140 15.59 8.60 -3.92
CA MET A 140 15.52 8.24 -5.33
C MET A 140 15.73 9.46 -6.22
N CYS A 141 15.14 10.62 -5.91
CA CYS A 141 15.31 11.87 -6.63
C CYS A 141 16.76 12.35 -6.56
N VAL A 142 17.36 12.41 -5.38
CA VAL A 142 18.77 12.81 -5.21
C VAL A 142 19.70 11.89 -6.00
N THR A 143 19.48 10.57 -5.93
CA THR A 143 20.26 9.58 -6.66
C THR A 143 20.08 9.74 -8.18
N ALA A 144 18.87 10.04 -8.65
CA ALA A 144 18.60 10.25 -10.07
C ALA A 144 19.38 11.45 -10.61
N VAL A 145 19.37 12.58 -9.89
CA VAL A 145 20.14 13.76 -10.27
C VAL A 145 21.64 13.48 -10.25
N SER A 146 22.15 12.82 -9.19
CA SER A 146 23.56 12.46 -9.09
C SER A 146 24.01 11.56 -10.25
N GLN A 147 23.26 10.52 -10.57
CA GLN A 147 23.58 9.62 -11.70
C GLN A 147 23.50 10.35 -13.04
N MET A 148 22.57 11.27 -13.21
CA MET A 148 22.49 12.09 -14.42
C MET A 148 23.73 12.99 -14.58
N MET A 149 24.21 13.60 -13.48
CA MET A 149 25.44 14.41 -13.48
C MET A 149 26.68 13.56 -13.83
N GLN A 150 26.78 12.34 -13.31
CA GLN A 150 27.86 11.40 -13.67
C GLN A 150 27.86 11.09 -15.17
N VAL A 151 26.69 10.86 -15.77
CA VAL A 151 26.59 10.63 -17.22
C VAL A 151 27.09 11.84 -18.01
N PHE A 152 26.77 13.08 -17.58
CA PHE A 152 27.31 14.29 -18.23
C PHE A 152 28.83 14.39 -18.11
N GLN A 153 29.41 13.87 -17.04
CA GLN A 153 30.86 13.80 -16.81
C GLN A 153 31.52 12.60 -17.52
N LYS A 154 30.73 11.85 -18.35
CA LYS A 154 31.14 10.63 -19.04
C LYS A 154 31.53 9.48 -18.09
N GLU A 155 31.00 9.48 -16.88
CA GLU A 155 31.08 8.37 -15.96
C GLU A 155 29.97 7.36 -16.24
N PHE A 156 30.12 6.14 -15.68
CA PHE A 156 29.17 5.04 -15.87
C PHE A 156 28.49 4.71 -14.54
N PRO A 157 27.40 5.39 -14.19
CA PRO A 157 26.66 5.05 -12.97
C PRO A 157 26.00 3.65 -13.09
N PRO A 158 25.60 3.04 -11.96
CA PRO A 158 24.92 1.75 -11.97
C PRO A 158 23.70 1.75 -12.90
N SER A 159 23.54 0.71 -13.70
CA SER A 159 22.39 0.55 -14.61
C SER A 159 21.05 0.40 -13.85
N ARG A 160 21.13 -0.07 -12.60
CA ARG A 160 19.97 -0.24 -11.69
C ARG A 160 20.36 0.05 -10.26
N THR A 161 19.57 0.90 -9.59
CA THR A 161 19.63 1.16 -8.16
C THR A 161 18.25 0.86 -7.55
N MET A 162 18.21 0.09 -6.48
CA MET A 162 16.98 -0.28 -5.81
C MET A 162 17.03 0.17 -4.34
N PHE A 163 15.97 0.82 -3.89
CA PHE A 163 15.78 1.24 -2.51
C PHE A 163 14.75 0.35 -1.82
N SER A 164 15.00 -0.01 -0.57
CA SER A 164 14.02 -0.69 0.28
C SER A 164 13.05 0.33 0.86
N GLY A 165 11.75 0.06 0.75
CA GLY A 165 10.73 0.80 1.47
C GLY A 165 10.78 0.52 2.98
N SER A 166 10.28 1.44 3.79
CA SER A 166 10.18 1.28 5.25
C SER A 166 8.73 1.42 5.70
N ILE A 167 8.29 0.54 6.58
CA ILE A 167 6.98 0.67 7.23
C ILE A 167 7.04 1.78 8.27
N ILE A 168 6.16 2.77 8.13
CA ILE A 168 5.93 3.84 9.11
C ILE A 168 4.64 3.49 9.84
N LYS A 169 4.77 2.84 10.99
CA LYS A 169 3.64 2.43 11.81
C LYS A 169 3.00 3.65 12.47
N LYS A 170 1.68 3.77 12.34
CA LYS A 170 0.86 4.83 12.95
C LYS A 170 -0.37 4.20 13.61
N GLN A 171 -1.54 4.85 13.52
CA GLN A 171 -2.72 4.51 14.31
C GLN A 171 -3.66 3.50 13.66
N THR A 172 -3.53 3.23 12.36
CA THR A 172 -4.47 2.36 11.62
C THR A 172 -4.09 0.88 11.60
N THR A 173 -3.03 0.48 12.31
CA THR A 173 -2.65 -0.93 12.53
C THR A 173 -2.35 -1.17 14.00
N LYS A 174 -2.56 -2.42 14.45
CA LYS A 174 -2.25 -2.85 15.83
C LYS A 174 -0.76 -2.86 16.11
#